data_3b92f777463c30b4e5734e526d83209c
#
_entry.id   3b92f777463c30b4e5734e526d83209c
#
_cell.length_a   1.000
_cell.length_b   1.000
_cell.length_c   1.000
_cell.angle_alpha   90.00
_cell.angle_beta   90.00
_cell.angle_gamma   90.00
#
_symmetry.space_group_name_H-M   'P 1'
#
loop_
_entity.id
_entity.type
_entity.pdbx_description
1 polymer ?
#
loop_
_entity_poly.entity_id
_entity_poly.type
_entity_poly.pdbx_seq_one_letter_code
_entity_poly.pdbx_strand_id
1 'polypeptide(L)'
;TEDERFYSHDGVDFKRTFASFVNVFIPIYGGRQIGGSTITQQTIKNITGDDSRDSIHGIERKIREIFRSINVEKTYTKEDILQSYLNLVPLTTQEYDIIGVQAAANFYFGKDVKDLNLAEAASLAGMTSWPAANNPYDNMKNNKLRQKYTLDHMLDNGAISEQEYNEALNYELKITGDITYTSSTIYEDETKDQGPTSYFMDAAINQTIQIIADYYGISWEDASARLYDGGFTAYTTVDRSMQKKVEKE
;
A
#
# COMPACT_ATOMS: atom_id res chain seq x y z
N THR A 1 -10.01 9.05 -7.79
CA THR A 1 -9.89 9.82 -6.54
C THR A 1 -8.44 10.20 -6.24
N GLU A 2 -7.53 9.23 -6.13
CA GLU A 2 -6.13 9.51 -5.77
C GLU A 2 -5.32 10.02 -6.95
N ASP A 3 -5.54 9.46 -8.15
CA ASP A 3 -4.81 9.82 -9.36
C ASP A 3 -5.69 9.64 -10.60
N GLU A 4 -6.48 10.65 -10.92
CA GLU A 4 -7.46 10.61 -12.01
C GLU A 4 -6.81 10.41 -13.38
N ARG A 5 -5.57 10.88 -13.54
CA ARG A 5 -4.82 10.80 -14.79
C ARG A 5 -3.72 9.74 -14.77
N PHE A 6 -3.83 8.73 -13.90
CA PHE A 6 -2.83 7.68 -13.74
C PHE A 6 -2.39 7.05 -15.07
N TYR A 7 -3.34 6.76 -15.95
CA TYR A 7 -3.06 6.16 -17.27
C TYR A 7 -2.58 7.17 -18.32
N SER A 8 -2.46 8.46 -17.98
CA SER A 8 -2.16 9.53 -18.94
C SER A 8 -0.83 10.24 -18.68
N HIS A 9 -0.07 9.84 -17.68
CA HIS A 9 1.24 10.41 -17.37
C HIS A 9 2.30 9.33 -17.15
N ASP A 10 3.57 9.70 -17.28
CA ASP A 10 4.72 8.81 -17.12
C ASP A 10 5.34 8.96 -15.72
N GLY A 11 4.62 8.52 -14.69
CA GLY A 11 5.05 8.49 -13.28
C GLY A 11 4.83 9.77 -12.49
N VAL A 12 4.78 10.92 -13.15
CA VAL A 12 4.57 12.23 -12.51
C VAL A 12 3.54 13.03 -13.28
N ASP A 13 2.49 13.46 -12.58
CA ASP A 13 1.57 14.45 -13.11
C ASP A 13 2.10 15.86 -12.85
N PHE A 14 2.87 16.39 -13.79
CA PHE A 14 3.49 17.72 -13.66
C PHE A 14 2.48 18.85 -13.45
N LYS A 15 1.29 18.78 -14.06
CA LYS A 15 0.24 19.81 -13.88
C LYS A 15 -0.25 19.80 -12.44
N ARG A 16 -0.54 18.63 -11.90
CA ARG A 16 -1.01 18.45 -10.52
C ARG A 16 0.09 18.77 -9.51
N THR A 17 1.31 18.32 -9.75
CA THR A 17 2.48 18.59 -8.91
C THR A 17 2.75 20.10 -8.85
N PHE A 18 2.72 20.79 -9.97
CA PHE A 18 2.91 22.24 -10.04
C PHE A 18 1.77 22.98 -9.34
N ALA A 19 0.52 22.59 -9.56
CA ALA A 19 -0.64 23.19 -8.89
C ALA A 19 -0.56 23.01 -7.35
N SER A 20 -0.13 21.83 -6.88
CA SER A 20 0.11 21.57 -5.46
C SER A 20 1.23 22.47 -4.91
N PHE A 21 2.34 22.62 -5.65
CA PHE A 21 3.45 23.48 -5.26
C PHE A 21 3.01 24.96 -5.16
N VAL A 22 2.30 25.46 -6.17
CA VAL A 22 1.78 26.85 -6.15
C VAL A 22 0.80 27.07 -5.00
N ASN A 23 -0.04 26.07 -4.70
CA ASN A 23 -1.03 26.17 -3.62
C ASN A 23 -0.39 26.27 -2.21
N VAL A 24 0.85 25.80 -2.04
CA VAL A 24 1.62 25.98 -0.80
C VAL A 24 1.97 27.46 -0.56
N PHE A 25 2.30 28.18 -1.64
CA PHE A 25 2.69 29.61 -1.55
C PHE A 25 1.52 30.58 -1.74
N ILE A 26 0.54 30.19 -2.53
CA ILE A 26 -0.64 31.00 -2.82
C ILE A 26 -1.86 30.09 -2.66
N PRO A 27 -2.58 30.15 -1.52
CA PRO A 27 -3.72 29.26 -1.26
C PRO A 27 -4.92 29.64 -2.15
N ILE A 28 -4.82 29.37 -3.46
CA ILE A 28 -5.84 29.65 -4.48
C ILE A 28 -7.13 28.86 -4.22
N TYR A 29 -7.02 27.70 -3.58
CA TYR A 29 -8.13 26.79 -3.30
C TYR A 29 -8.62 26.84 -1.84
N GLY A 30 -8.58 28.00 -1.21
CA GLY A 30 -9.12 28.18 0.15
C GLY A 30 -8.40 27.40 1.23
N GLY A 31 -7.07 27.17 1.06
CA GLY A 31 -6.24 26.48 2.05
C GLY A 31 -6.38 24.95 2.06
N ARG A 32 -7.15 24.34 1.16
CA ARG A 32 -7.18 22.89 1.00
C ARG A 32 -5.86 22.40 0.41
N GLN A 33 -5.19 21.50 1.12
CA GLN A 33 -4.03 20.82 0.56
C GLN A 33 -4.48 19.89 -0.58
N ILE A 34 -4.08 20.23 -1.80
CA ILE A 34 -4.26 19.36 -2.96
C ILE A 34 -3.10 18.39 -2.96
N GLY A 35 -3.37 17.09 -2.80
CA GLY A 35 -2.36 16.04 -2.93
C GLY A 35 -1.78 16.05 -4.35
N GLY A 36 -0.48 16.32 -4.49
CA GLY A 36 0.21 16.39 -5.78
C GLY A 36 0.90 15.10 -6.21
N SER A 37 0.96 14.08 -5.34
CA SER A 37 1.65 12.82 -5.63
C SER A 37 0.78 11.87 -6.45
N THR A 38 1.40 11.18 -7.41
CA THR A 38 0.77 10.15 -8.23
C THR A 38 0.74 8.80 -7.49
N ILE A 39 -0.03 7.83 -8.01
CA ILE A 39 -0.01 6.44 -7.52
C ILE A 39 1.42 5.88 -7.60
N THR A 40 2.14 6.10 -8.71
CA THR A 40 3.53 5.64 -8.88
C THR A 40 4.44 6.22 -7.80
N GLN A 41 4.31 7.51 -7.47
CA GLN A 41 5.08 8.15 -6.40
C GLN A 41 4.73 7.58 -5.02
N GLN A 42 3.46 7.32 -4.76
CA GLN A 42 3.02 6.71 -3.51
C GLN A 42 3.53 5.26 -3.39
N THR A 43 3.50 4.48 -4.47
CA THR A 43 4.06 3.12 -4.50
C THR A 43 5.54 3.12 -4.12
N ILE A 44 6.33 4.02 -4.73
CA ILE A 44 7.75 4.15 -4.43
C ILE A 44 7.98 4.55 -2.97
N LYS A 45 7.20 5.49 -2.45
CA LYS A 45 7.26 5.90 -1.05
C LYS A 45 6.97 4.70 -0.13
N ASN A 46 5.95 3.91 -0.42
CA ASN A 46 5.58 2.74 0.37
C ASN A 46 6.66 1.64 0.32
N ILE A 47 7.32 1.44 -0.83
CA ILE A 47 8.43 0.47 -0.97
C ILE A 47 9.69 0.93 -0.22
N THR A 48 10.01 2.23 -0.28
CA THR A 48 11.29 2.72 0.27
C THR A 48 11.24 3.13 1.73
N GLY A 49 10.04 3.25 2.31
CA GLY A 49 9.86 3.71 3.69
C GLY A 49 10.37 5.14 3.94
N ASP A 50 10.77 5.88 2.88
CA ASP A 50 11.39 7.20 2.99
C ASP A 50 10.35 8.26 3.36
N ASP A 51 10.16 8.45 4.66
CA ASP A 51 9.17 9.36 5.26
C ASP A 51 9.81 10.60 5.90
N SER A 52 11.08 10.90 5.55
CA SER A 52 11.79 12.06 6.08
C SER A 52 11.03 13.36 5.81
N ARG A 53 10.62 14.05 6.88
CA ARG A 53 9.77 15.27 6.83
C ARG A 53 10.54 16.56 7.04
N ASP A 54 11.85 16.50 7.26
CA ASP A 54 12.70 17.67 7.40
C ASP A 54 12.73 18.49 6.11
N SER A 55 12.66 19.82 6.23
CA SER A 55 12.45 20.73 5.10
C SER A 55 13.46 20.55 3.95
N ILE A 56 14.73 20.34 4.25
CA ILE A 56 15.78 20.15 3.22
C ILE A 56 15.75 18.71 2.70
N HIS A 57 15.73 17.71 3.58
CA HIS A 57 15.63 16.30 3.20
C HIS A 57 14.29 15.97 2.51
N GLY A 58 13.23 16.69 2.83
CA GLY A 58 11.93 16.57 2.17
C GLY A 58 11.96 16.95 0.68
N ILE A 59 12.73 17.99 0.30
CA ILE A 59 12.90 18.39 -1.10
C ILE A 59 13.74 17.36 -1.84
N GLU A 60 14.87 16.94 -1.28
CA GLU A 60 15.73 15.92 -1.88
C GLU A 60 14.99 14.59 -2.05
N ARG A 61 14.25 14.17 -1.03
CA ARG A 61 13.38 13.00 -1.10
C ARG A 61 12.39 13.13 -2.26
N LYS A 62 11.69 14.28 -2.38
CA LYS A 62 10.71 14.49 -3.46
C LYS A 62 11.34 14.45 -4.84
N ILE A 63 12.55 14.99 -4.98
CA ILE A 63 13.31 14.91 -6.24
C ILE A 63 13.65 13.45 -6.55
N ARG A 64 14.19 12.70 -5.59
CA ARG A 64 14.47 11.26 -5.77
C ARG A 64 13.22 10.48 -6.14
N GLU A 65 12.11 10.72 -5.46
CA GLU A 65 10.81 10.10 -5.73
C GLU A 65 10.35 10.37 -7.18
N ILE A 66 10.47 11.62 -7.67
CA ILE A 66 10.14 11.99 -9.06
C ILE A 66 10.99 11.19 -10.06
N PHE A 67 12.32 11.18 -9.88
CA PHE A 67 13.20 10.45 -10.80
C PHE A 67 12.97 8.94 -10.77
N ARG A 68 12.74 8.37 -9.58
CA ARG A 68 12.39 6.95 -9.44
C ARG A 68 11.07 6.64 -10.14
N SER A 69 10.05 7.49 -9.99
CA SER A 69 8.74 7.31 -10.63
C SER A 69 8.84 7.26 -12.15
N ILE A 70 9.59 8.18 -12.76
CA ILE A 70 9.83 8.20 -14.20
C ILE A 70 10.58 6.93 -14.66
N ASN A 71 11.52 6.43 -13.86
CA ASN A 71 12.26 5.22 -14.22
C ASN A 71 11.42 3.94 -14.06
N VAL A 72 10.59 3.86 -13.04
CA VAL A 72 9.67 2.73 -12.83
C VAL A 72 8.69 2.62 -14.00
N GLU A 73 8.10 3.71 -14.43
CA GLU A 73 7.16 3.74 -15.56
C GLU A 73 7.79 3.38 -16.92
N LYS A 74 9.12 3.46 -17.04
CA LYS A 74 9.83 2.96 -18.24
C LYS A 74 10.02 1.45 -18.24
N THR A 75 9.92 0.82 -17.07
CA THR A 75 10.27 -0.59 -16.89
C THR A 75 9.05 -1.46 -16.63
N TYR A 76 8.05 -0.93 -15.94
CA TYR A 76 6.85 -1.65 -15.50
C TYR A 76 5.59 -1.07 -16.17
N THR A 77 4.59 -1.91 -16.38
CA THR A 77 3.29 -1.48 -16.91
C THR A 77 2.49 -0.73 -15.83
N LYS A 78 1.47 0.01 -16.25
CA LYS A 78 0.53 0.66 -15.33
C LYS A 78 -0.17 -0.34 -14.41
N GLU A 79 -0.48 -1.51 -14.94
CA GLU A 79 -1.10 -2.62 -14.23
C GLU A 79 -0.17 -3.16 -13.13
N ASP A 80 1.13 -3.36 -13.44
CA ASP A 80 2.12 -3.80 -12.45
C ASP A 80 2.28 -2.79 -11.30
N ILE A 81 2.33 -1.50 -11.66
CA ILE A 81 2.44 -0.41 -10.69
C ILE A 81 1.19 -0.32 -9.81
N LEU A 82 0.00 -0.41 -10.43
CA LEU A 82 -1.26 -0.38 -9.69
C LEU A 82 -1.41 -1.60 -8.77
N GLN A 83 -1.04 -2.78 -9.25
CA GLN A 83 -1.02 -4.00 -8.43
C GLN A 83 -0.08 -3.85 -7.24
N SER A 84 1.12 -3.33 -7.46
CA SER A 84 2.10 -3.07 -6.39
C SER A 84 1.55 -2.04 -5.39
N TYR A 85 0.92 -0.97 -5.88
CA TYR A 85 0.26 0.01 -5.01
C TYR A 85 -0.81 -0.62 -4.13
N LEU A 86 -1.72 -1.39 -4.72
CA LEU A 86 -2.83 -2.04 -4.01
C LEU A 86 -2.34 -3.05 -2.97
N ASN A 87 -1.19 -3.69 -3.21
CA ASN A 87 -0.58 -4.62 -2.24
C ASN A 87 0.14 -3.91 -1.09
N LEU A 88 0.56 -2.65 -1.28
CA LEU A 88 1.42 -1.92 -0.34
C LEU A 88 0.73 -0.73 0.31
N VAL A 89 -0.47 -0.35 -0.14
CA VAL A 89 -1.17 0.81 0.42
C VAL A 89 -1.54 0.56 1.89
N PRO A 90 -1.14 1.45 2.82
CA PRO A 90 -1.56 1.34 4.21
C PRO A 90 -3.05 1.67 4.33
N LEU A 91 -3.80 0.76 4.93
CA LEU A 91 -5.24 0.87 5.20
C LEU A 91 -5.51 0.63 6.70
N THR A 92 -4.63 1.19 7.53
CA THR A 92 -4.51 0.97 8.97
C THR A 92 -5.68 1.58 9.75
N THR A 93 -5.94 1.02 10.94
CA THR A 93 -6.75 1.63 11.99
C THR A 93 -5.86 2.44 12.95
N GLN A 94 -6.40 2.89 14.08
CA GLN A 94 -5.59 3.48 15.15
C GLN A 94 -4.78 2.42 15.91
N GLU A 95 -5.23 1.18 15.91
CA GLU A 95 -4.68 0.07 16.68
C GLU A 95 -3.95 -0.96 15.81
N TYR A 96 -4.41 -1.17 14.57
CA TYR A 96 -3.90 -2.25 13.71
C TYR A 96 -3.26 -1.73 12.43
N ASP A 97 -2.06 -2.21 12.15
CA ASP A 97 -1.38 -1.98 10.88
C ASP A 97 -1.91 -2.97 9.84
N ILE A 98 -2.59 -2.43 8.83
CA ILE A 98 -3.19 -3.21 7.75
C ILE A 98 -2.59 -2.72 6.44
N ILE A 99 -1.85 -3.59 5.77
CA ILE A 99 -1.15 -3.26 4.53
C ILE A 99 -1.77 -4.06 3.37
N GLY A 100 -2.15 -3.32 2.33
CA GLY A 100 -2.73 -3.87 1.12
C GLY A 100 -4.23 -4.14 1.18
N VAL A 101 -4.84 -4.14 -0.01
CA VAL A 101 -6.30 -4.24 -0.14
C VAL A 101 -6.85 -5.61 0.22
N GLN A 102 -6.06 -6.69 0.06
CA GLN A 102 -6.51 -8.03 0.44
C GLN A 102 -6.64 -8.16 1.96
N ALA A 103 -5.62 -7.71 2.71
CA ALA A 103 -5.67 -7.69 4.17
C ALA A 103 -6.80 -6.79 4.68
N ALA A 104 -6.99 -5.62 4.05
CA ALA A 104 -8.07 -4.71 4.39
C ALA A 104 -9.46 -5.31 4.11
N ALA A 105 -9.65 -6.00 2.99
CA ALA A 105 -10.91 -6.67 2.66
C ALA A 105 -11.27 -7.74 3.70
N ASN A 106 -10.28 -8.53 4.11
CA ASN A 106 -10.46 -9.55 5.14
C ASN A 106 -10.75 -8.91 6.50
N PHE A 107 -9.93 -7.95 6.94
CA PHE A 107 -10.11 -7.29 8.23
C PHE A 107 -11.46 -6.57 8.34
N TYR A 108 -11.76 -5.68 7.38
CA TYR A 108 -12.95 -4.86 7.47
C TYR A 108 -14.23 -5.62 7.14
N PHE A 109 -14.20 -6.55 6.19
CA PHE A 109 -15.40 -7.17 5.64
C PHE A 109 -15.45 -8.70 5.75
N GLY A 110 -14.36 -9.35 6.19
CA GLY A 110 -14.28 -10.81 6.27
C GLY A 110 -14.38 -11.49 4.90
N LYS A 111 -13.86 -10.85 3.83
CA LYS A 111 -13.99 -11.29 2.44
C LYS A 111 -12.68 -11.23 1.69
N ASP A 112 -12.53 -12.05 0.68
CA ASP A 112 -11.53 -11.83 -0.34
C ASP A 112 -11.80 -10.53 -1.11
N VAL A 113 -10.73 -9.85 -1.53
CA VAL A 113 -10.85 -8.58 -2.29
C VAL A 113 -11.68 -8.73 -3.56
N LYS A 114 -11.64 -9.89 -4.22
CA LYS A 114 -12.45 -10.20 -5.42
C LYS A 114 -13.96 -10.29 -5.16
N ASP A 115 -14.36 -10.53 -3.89
CA ASP A 115 -15.75 -10.72 -3.46
C ASP A 115 -16.34 -9.43 -2.86
N LEU A 116 -15.58 -8.33 -2.85
CA LEU A 116 -16.07 -7.03 -2.43
C LEU A 116 -17.11 -6.51 -3.41
N ASN A 117 -18.21 -6.00 -2.89
CA ASN A 117 -19.14 -5.21 -3.69
C ASN A 117 -18.65 -3.76 -3.89
N LEU A 118 -19.33 -3.01 -4.75
CA LEU A 118 -18.96 -1.64 -5.06
C LEU A 118 -18.91 -0.73 -3.83
N ALA A 119 -19.83 -0.88 -2.89
CA ALA A 119 -19.85 -0.05 -1.68
C ALA A 119 -18.66 -0.33 -0.76
N GLU A 120 -18.29 -1.59 -0.60
CA GLU A 120 -17.12 -2.02 0.18
C GLU A 120 -15.81 -1.56 -0.47
N ALA A 121 -15.67 -1.77 -1.79
CA ALA A 121 -14.51 -1.31 -2.54
C ALA A 121 -14.35 0.22 -2.50
N ALA A 122 -15.45 0.98 -2.65
CA ALA A 122 -15.44 2.43 -2.54
C ALA A 122 -15.10 2.92 -1.12
N SER A 123 -15.48 2.16 -0.09
CA SER A 123 -15.09 2.42 1.30
C SER A 123 -13.59 2.31 1.48
N LEU A 124 -12.95 1.22 1.02
CA LEU A 124 -11.49 1.06 1.08
C LEU A 124 -10.75 2.12 0.27
N ALA A 125 -11.18 2.37 -0.97
CA ALA A 125 -10.57 3.40 -1.82
C ALA A 125 -10.70 4.80 -1.20
N GLY A 126 -11.81 5.08 -0.50
CA GLY A 126 -12.05 6.37 0.15
C GLY A 126 -11.14 6.66 1.34
N MET A 127 -10.61 5.64 1.99
CA MET A 127 -9.79 5.84 3.19
C MET A 127 -8.30 6.05 2.91
N THR A 128 -7.81 5.79 1.69
CA THR A 128 -6.38 5.83 1.34
C THR A 128 -5.67 7.15 1.67
N SER A 129 -6.36 8.27 1.60
CA SER A 129 -5.78 9.59 1.87
C SER A 129 -5.42 9.83 3.34
N TRP A 130 -6.14 9.23 4.27
CA TRP A 130 -5.90 9.31 5.72
C TRP A 130 -6.55 8.11 6.43
N PRO A 131 -5.97 6.91 6.33
CA PRO A 131 -6.58 5.67 6.79
C PRO A 131 -7.02 5.70 8.26
N ALA A 132 -6.15 6.13 9.16
CA ALA A 132 -6.44 6.18 10.59
C ALA A 132 -7.68 7.05 10.95
N ALA A 133 -7.99 8.06 10.15
CA ALA A 133 -9.16 8.92 10.39
C ALA A 133 -10.39 8.51 9.58
N ASN A 134 -10.21 7.81 8.47
CA ASN A 134 -11.26 7.53 7.49
C ASN A 134 -11.66 6.04 7.43
N ASN A 135 -11.04 5.15 8.23
CA ASN A 135 -11.41 3.75 8.22
C ASN A 135 -12.80 3.52 8.86
N PRO A 136 -13.56 2.52 8.39
CA PRO A 136 -14.92 2.28 8.85
C PRO A 136 -15.00 1.63 10.24
N TYR A 137 -13.90 1.05 10.73
CA TYR A 137 -13.83 0.42 12.04
C TYR A 137 -13.82 1.46 13.17
N ASP A 138 -12.94 2.48 13.06
CA ASP A 138 -12.83 3.53 14.07
C ASP A 138 -13.82 4.70 13.82
N ASN A 139 -14.13 5.00 12.56
CA ASN A 139 -14.91 6.18 12.19
C ASN A 139 -15.80 5.98 10.95
N MET A 140 -16.86 5.21 11.12
CA MET A 140 -17.84 4.94 10.09
C MET A 140 -18.39 6.22 9.43
N LYS A 141 -18.59 7.29 10.21
CA LYS A 141 -19.13 8.56 9.67
C LYS A 141 -18.19 9.18 8.66
N ASN A 142 -16.91 9.28 8.98
CA ASN A 142 -15.92 9.81 8.04
C ASN A 142 -15.75 8.90 6.84
N ASN A 143 -15.73 7.59 7.08
CA ASN A 143 -15.64 6.60 5.99
C ASN A 143 -16.81 6.77 5.00
N LYS A 144 -18.04 6.88 5.47
CA LYS A 144 -19.21 7.10 4.60
C LYS A 144 -19.10 8.39 3.76
N LEU A 145 -18.56 9.46 4.32
CA LEU A 145 -18.31 10.69 3.55
C LEU A 145 -17.26 10.47 2.45
N ARG A 146 -16.21 9.73 2.75
CA ARG A 146 -15.16 9.39 1.79
C ARG A 146 -15.63 8.37 0.75
N GLN A 147 -16.42 7.38 1.16
CA GLN A 147 -17.09 6.43 0.26
C GLN A 147 -17.96 7.18 -0.76
N LYS A 148 -18.81 8.08 -0.27
CA LYS A 148 -19.63 8.92 -1.15
C LYS A 148 -18.79 9.72 -2.13
N TYR A 149 -17.73 10.38 -1.66
CA TYR A 149 -16.80 11.11 -2.52
C TYR A 149 -16.19 10.22 -3.62
N THR A 150 -15.82 8.99 -3.28
CA THR A 150 -15.31 8.01 -4.26
C THR A 150 -16.38 7.66 -5.28
N LEU A 151 -17.60 7.34 -4.83
CA LEU A 151 -18.72 7.01 -5.72
C LEU A 151 -19.12 8.17 -6.62
N ASP A 152 -19.14 9.42 -6.11
CA ASP A 152 -19.40 10.63 -6.90
C ASP A 152 -18.40 10.71 -8.08
N HIS A 153 -17.10 10.54 -7.80
CA HIS A 153 -16.09 10.55 -8.86
C HIS A 153 -16.19 9.37 -9.84
N MET A 154 -16.61 8.19 -9.38
CA MET A 154 -16.83 7.06 -10.28
C MET A 154 -18.00 7.32 -11.21
N LEU A 155 -19.07 7.93 -10.72
CA LEU A 155 -20.24 8.32 -11.52
C LEU A 155 -19.89 9.43 -12.52
N ASP A 156 -19.21 10.50 -12.06
CA ASP A 156 -18.79 11.63 -12.90
C ASP A 156 -17.88 11.20 -14.06
N ASN A 157 -17.04 10.18 -13.84
CA ASN A 157 -16.15 9.61 -14.86
C ASN A 157 -16.82 8.50 -15.70
N GLY A 158 -18.11 8.20 -15.48
CA GLY A 158 -18.83 7.17 -16.20
C GLY A 158 -18.39 5.74 -15.90
N ALA A 159 -17.67 5.52 -14.81
CA ALA A 159 -17.22 4.19 -14.39
C ALA A 159 -18.33 3.33 -13.79
N ILE A 160 -19.38 3.97 -13.28
CA ILE A 160 -20.59 3.33 -12.75
C ILE A 160 -21.84 4.06 -13.26
N SER A 161 -22.95 3.35 -13.31
CA SER A 161 -24.27 3.92 -13.59
C SER A 161 -24.90 4.59 -12.37
N GLU A 162 -25.91 5.43 -12.57
CA GLU A 162 -26.70 6.02 -11.48
C GLU A 162 -27.37 4.94 -10.59
N GLN A 163 -27.76 3.81 -11.17
CA GLN A 163 -28.33 2.71 -10.42
C GLN A 163 -27.31 2.10 -9.47
N GLU A 164 -26.11 1.74 -9.98
CA GLU A 164 -25.02 1.19 -9.16
C GLU A 164 -24.56 2.17 -8.08
N TYR A 165 -24.50 3.47 -8.40
CA TYR A 165 -24.20 4.52 -7.43
C TYR A 165 -25.22 4.53 -6.29
N ASN A 166 -26.53 4.54 -6.59
CA ASN A 166 -27.59 4.59 -5.58
C ASN A 166 -27.62 3.30 -4.74
N GLU A 167 -27.43 2.14 -5.34
CA GLU A 167 -27.33 0.86 -4.64
C GLU A 167 -26.14 0.85 -3.67
N ALA A 168 -24.97 1.29 -4.12
CA ALA A 168 -23.75 1.35 -3.30
C ALA A 168 -23.86 2.39 -2.16
N LEU A 169 -24.46 3.54 -2.42
CA LEU A 169 -24.63 4.59 -1.42
C LEU A 169 -25.55 4.15 -0.27
N ASN A 170 -26.62 3.40 -0.60
CA ASN A 170 -27.59 2.92 0.37
C ASN A 170 -27.18 1.60 1.03
N TYR A 171 -26.07 0.99 0.58
CA TYR A 171 -25.59 -0.26 1.16
C TYR A 171 -25.08 -0.06 2.59
N GLU A 172 -25.54 -0.88 3.52
CA GLU A 172 -25.06 -0.87 4.90
C GLU A 172 -23.78 -1.69 5.00
N LEU A 173 -22.65 -1.02 5.29
CA LEU A 173 -21.38 -1.68 5.49
C LEU A 173 -21.40 -2.49 6.78
N LYS A 174 -21.06 -3.76 6.70
CA LYS A 174 -20.92 -4.67 7.85
C LYS A 174 -19.45 -4.87 8.13
N ILE A 175 -18.99 -4.31 9.24
CA ILE A 175 -17.57 -4.36 9.64
C ILE A 175 -17.37 -5.56 10.57
N THR A 176 -16.44 -6.43 10.23
CA THR A 176 -16.10 -7.60 11.05
C THR A 176 -15.01 -7.28 12.08
N GLY A 177 -14.02 -6.49 11.71
CA GLY A 177 -12.85 -6.19 12.54
C GLY A 177 -12.06 -7.46 12.88
N ASP A 178 -11.92 -8.37 11.91
CA ASP A 178 -11.26 -9.65 12.13
C ASP A 178 -9.74 -9.47 12.17
N ILE A 179 -9.19 -9.47 13.39
CA ILE A 179 -7.76 -9.27 13.66
C ILE A 179 -6.87 -10.41 13.13
N THR A 180 -7.44 -11.55 12.71
CA THR A 180 -6.65 -12.65 12.14
C THR A 180 -5.99 -12.28 10.82
N TYR A 181 -6.40 -11.18 10.21
CA TYR A 181 -5.87 -10.68 8.94
C TYR A 181 -5.09 -9.36 9.05
N THR A 182 -4.60 -9.01 10.24
CA THR A 182 -3.67 -7.87 10.38
C THR A 182 -2.30 -8.22 9.79
N SER A 183 -1.50 -7.21 9.44
CA SER A 183 -0.16 -7.45 8.86
C SER A 183 0.75 -8.29 9.75
N SER A 184 0.61 -8.18 11.07
CA SER A 184 1.30 -9.06 12.03
C SER A 184 0.86 -10.51 11.91
N THR A 185 -0.41 -10.77 11.57
CA THR A 185 -0.97 -12.13 11.40
C THR A 185 -0.75 -12.68 9.99
N ILE A 186 -0.62 -11.83 8.97
CA ILE A 186 -0.24 -12.30 7.62
C ILE A 186 1.17 -12.92 7.68
N TYR A 187 2.08 -12.32 8.44
CA TYR A 187 3.39 -12.93 8.71
C TYR A 187 3.28 -14.18 9.60
N GLU A 188 2.34 -14.21 10.55
CA GLU A 188 2.11 -15.39 11.39
C GLU A 188 1.36 -16.52 10.65
N ASP A 189 0.47 -16.21 9.69
CA ASP A 189 -0.31 -17.25 8.98
C ASP A 189 0.48 -17.87 7.82
N GLU A 190 1.35 -17.11 7.15
CA GLU A 190 2.38 -17.71 6.30
C GLU A 190 3.36 -18.58 7.11
N THR A 191 3.58 -18.25 8.39
CA THR A 191 4.36 -19.06 9.32
C THR A 191 3.56 -20.19 9.98
N LYS A 192 2.22 -20.12 10.06
CA LYS A 192 1.39 -21.23 10.60
C LYS A 192 1.35 -22.44 9.70
N ASP A 193 1.46 -22.26 8.38
CA ASP A 193 1.63 -23.40 7.46
C ASP A 193 3.11 -23.82 7.31
N GLN A 194 4.03 -23.03 7.89
CA GLN A 194 5.47 -23.30 7.88
C GLN A 194 5.97 -23.72 9.25
N GLY A 195 5.22 -24.07 10.24
CA GLY A 195 5.77 -24.42 11.55
C GLY A 195 6.70 -23.30 12.14
N PRO A 196 7.34 -23.50 13.29
CA PRO A 196 8.35 -22.56 13.77
C PRO A 196 9.38 -22.33 12.66
N THR A 197 9.74 -21.06 12.39
CA THR A 197 10.74 -20.69 11.38
C THR A 197 11.87 -21.67 11.45
N SER A 198 12.03 -22.49 10.41
CA SER A 198 12.95 -23.61 10.51
C SER A 198 14.34 -23.05 10.73
N TYR A 199 15.19 -23.71 11.50
CA TYR A 199 16.61 -23.37 11.64
C TYR A 199 17.25 -23.07 10.28
N PHE A 200 16.78 -23.73 9.23
CA PHE A 200 17.21 -23.49 7.88
C PHE A 200 16.79 -22.10 7.36
N MET A 201 15.56 -21.69 7.61
CA MET A 201 15.05 -20.38 7.15
C MET A 201 15.79 -19.24 7.85
N ASP A 202 15.98 -19.33 9.17
CA ASP A 202 16.75 -18.34 9.93
C ASP A 202 18.21 -18.28 9.46
N ALA A 203 18.83 -19.43 9.19
CA ALA A 203 20.17 -19.48 8.63
C ALA A 203 20.24 -18.88 7.23
N ALA A 204 19.26 -19.15 6.36
CA ALA A 204 19.19 -18.60 5.01
C ALA A 204 18.99 -17.08 5.03
N ILE A 205 18.12 -16.56 5.89
CA ILE A 205 17.89 -15.11 6.08
C ILE A 205 19.20 -14.44 6.54
N ASN A 206 19.81 -14.95 7.62
CA ASN A 206 21.04 -14.38 8.17
C ASN A 206 22.20 -14.42 7.16
N GLN A 207 22.33 -15.50 6.41
CA GLN A 207 23.36 -15.59 5.35
C GLN A 207 23.08 -14.62 4.20
N THR A 208 21.82 -14.43 3.83
CA THR A 208 21.44 -13.48 2.78
C THR A 208 21.73 -12.04 3.22
N ILE A 209 21.42 -11.67 4.48
CA ILE A 209 21.74 -10.37 5.05
C ILE A 209 23.27 -10.14 5.00
N GLN A 210 24.06 -11.15 5.39
CA GLN A 210 25.53 -11.06 5.36
C GLN A 210 26.05 -10.85 3.93
N ILE A 211 25.53 -11.57 2.94
CA ILE A 211 25.88 -11.38 1.53
C ILE A 211 25.57 -9.96 1.04
N ILE A 212 24.40 -9.42 1.43
CA ILE A 212 24.03 -8.04 1.09
C ILE A 212 24.95 -7.05 1.76
N ALA A 213 25.27 -7.22 3.05
CA ALA A 213 26.20 -6.37 3.79
C ALA A 213 27.57 -6.34 3.14
N ASP A 214 28.14 -7.51 2.83
CA ASP A 214 29.45 -7.64 2.20
C ASP A 214 29.49 -7.05 0.78
N TYR A 215 28.44 -7.31 -0.02
CA TYR A 215 28.38 -6.84 -1.41
C TYR A 215 28.26 -5.32 -1.51
N TYR A 216 27.48 -4.68 -0.61
CA TYR A 216 27.29 -3.23 -0.64
C TYR A 216 28.20 -2.47 0.33
N GLY A 217 28.96 -3.15 1.19
CA GLY A 217 29.83 -2.53 2.21
C GLY A 217 29.04 -1.73 3.25
N ILE A 218 27.85 -2.23 3.67
CA ILE A 218 26.94 -1.57 4.60
C ILE A 218 26.83 -2.35 5.91
N SER A 219 26.24 -1.72 6.93
CA SER A 219 25.99 -2.40 8.22
C SER A 219 25.02 -3.59 8.09
N TRP A 220 25.04 -4.48 9.07
CA TRP A 220 24.12 -5.62 9.12
C TRP A 220 22.66 -5.14 9.24
N GLU A 221 22.42 -4.07 10.01
CA GLU A 221 21.11 -3.45 10.17
C GLU A 221 20.59 -2.87 8.84
N ASP A 222 21.43 -2.15 8.10
CA ASP A 222 21.09 -1.59 6.79
C ASP A 222 20.85 -2.70 5.75
N ALA A 223 21.64 -3.76 5.81
CA ALA A 223 21.50 -4.93 4.94
C ALA A 223 20.20 -5.69 5.24
N SER A 224 19.84 -5.83 6.52
CA SER A 224 18.59 -6.42 6.96
C SER A 224 17.39 -5.61 6.46
N ALA A 225 17.36 -4.31 6.69
CA ALA A 225 16.33 -3.43 6.15
C ALA A 225 16.24 -3.56 4.63
N ARG A 226 17.37 -3.61 3.95
CA ARG A 226 17.42 -3.75 2.48
C ARG A 226 16.92 -5.10 1.98
N LEU A 227 17.11 -6.18 2.74
CA LEU A 227 16.53 -7.50 2.40
C LEU A 227 15.00 -7.44 2.43
N TYR A 228 14.42 -6.88 3.48
CA TYR A 228 12.97 -6.84 3.67
C TYR A 228 12.28 -5.78 2.79
N ASP A 229 12.94 -4.63 2.57
CA ASP A 229 12.35 -3.52 1.82
C ASP A 229 12.77 -3.50 0.34
N GLY A 230 13.81 -4.25 -0.02
CA GLY A 230 14.47 -4.18 -1.33
C GLY A 230 13.93 -5.11 -2.41
N GLY A 231 12.90 -5.91 -2.12
CA GLY A 231 12.29 -6.82 -3.10
C GLY A 231 13.23 -7.96 -3.55
N PHE A 232 14.17 -8.38 -2.71
CA PHE A 232 15.07 -9.50 -3.00
C PHE A 232 14.32 -10.82 -2.97
N THR A 233 14.67 -11.72 -3.90
CA THR A 233 14.22 -13.10 -3.87
C THR A 233 15.42 -14.00 -3.61
N ALA A 234 15.40 -14.72 -2.50
CA ALA A 234 16.43 -15.70 -2.17
C ALA A 234 16.04 -17.09 -2.68
N TYR A 235 16.83 -17.67 -3.56
CA TYR A 235 16.67 -19.04 -4.02
C TYR A 235 17.51 -19.97 -3.15
N THR A 236 16.85 -20.91 -2.48
CA THR A 236 17.53 -21.88 -1.61
C THR A 236 17.46 -23.28 -2.19
N THR A 237 18.37 -24.16 -1.77
CA THR A 237 18.41 -25.58 -2.17
C THR A 237 17.62 -26.49 -1.22
N VAL A 238 16.78 -25.92 -0.34
CA VAL A 238 16.03 -26.71 0.64
C VAL A 238 15.01 -27.61 -0.03
N ASP A 239 15.04 -28.89 0.33
CA ASP A 239 13.96 -29.82 0.03
C ASP A 239 12.91 -29.74 1.15
N ARG A 240 11.76 -29.14 0.85
CA ARG A 240 10.66 -28.95 1.80
C ARG A 240 10.14 -30.26 2.40
N SER A 241 10.20 -31.36 1.64
CA SER A 241 9.73 -32.67 2.11
C SER A 241 10.69 -33.28 3.13
N MET A 242 11.98 -33.06 2.94
CA MET A 242 13.04 -33.51 3.85
C MET A 242 13.04 -32.62 5.11
N GLN A 243 12.89 -31.31 4.98
CA GLN A 243 12.82 -30.38 6.09
C GLN A 243 11.66 -30.72 7.05
N LYS A 244 10.45 -30.97 6.52
CA LYS A 244 9.29 -31.39 7.32
C LYS A 244 9.48 -32.72 8.06
N LYS A 245 10.35 -33.58 7.60
CA LYS A 245 10.68 -34.85 8.32
C LYS A 245 11.60 -34.60 9.50
N VAL A 246 12.61 -33.74 9.31
CA VAL A 246 13.57 -33.37 10.37
C VAL A 246 12.92 -32.58 11.49
N GLU A 247 11.95 -31.73 11.18
CA GLU A 247 11.23 -30.90 12.17
C GLU A 247 10.18 -31.70 12.98
N LYS A 248 9.87 -32.94 12.58
CA LYS A 248 8.92 -33.80 13.29
C LYS A 248 9.61 -34.76 14.29
N GLU A 249 10.91 -34.85 14.27
CA GLU A 249 11.73 -35.61 15.21
C GLU A 249 12.22 -34.74 16.36
#